data_0b33a973ee614286eae874a13a0627e0
#
_entry.id   0b33a973ee614286eae874a13a0627e0
#
_cell.length_a   1.000
_cell.length_b   1.000
_cell.length_c   1.000
_cell.angle_alpha   90.00
_cell.angle_beta   90.00
_cell.angle_gamma   90.00
#
_symmetry.space_group_name_H-M   'P 1'
#
loop_
_entity.id
_entity.type
_entity.pdbx_description
1 polymer ?
#
loop_
_entity_poly.entity_id
_entity_poly.type
_entity_poly.pdbx_seq_one_letter_code
_entity_poly.pdbx_strand_id
1 'polypeptide(L)'
;MHISHKTQSRLEAPAAVIFGCGNILLGDDGFGPAVIEQLRQADLPDSVRVIDAGTAIREYLLDYLMLPALRPAMLIVVDAWSAEGDAPGQVRQCVPADLPVQKTHDFSLHQFPTVNLLAELEEETGIEVVLIIARTASIPDRIEPGLSPVMRTAVDAACARILHIVRLYTALEETAS
;
A
#
# COMPACT_ATOMS: atom_id res chain seq x y z
N MET A 1 -15.27 2.43 -36.44
CA MET A 1 -14.29 1.56 -35.75
C MET A 1 -14.43 1.85 -34.27
N HIS A 2 -15.25 1.03 -33.57
CA HIS A 2 -15.52 1.23 -32.13
C HIS A 2 -14.35 0.67 -31.34
N ILE A 3 -13.52 1.55 -30.80
CA ILE A 3 -12.50 1.16 -29.81
C ILE A 3 -13.29 0.89 -28.54
N SER A 4 -13.22 -0.35 -28.05
CA SER A 4 -13.96 -0.82 -26.86
C SER A 4 -13.60 0.03 -25.63
N HIS A 5 -14.59 0.43 -24.84
CA HIS A 5 -14.42 1.14 -23.57
C HIS A 5 -13.32 0.52 -22.64
N LYS A 6 -13.12 -0.81 -22.71
CA LYS A 6 -12.05 -1.50 -21.99
C LYS A 6 -10.62 -1.14 -22.42
N THR A 7 -10.43 -0.63 -23.66
CA THR A 7 -9.09 -0.25 -24.16
C THR A 7 -8.77 1.18 -23.78
N GLN A 8 -9.77 2.03 -23.60
CA GLN A 8 -9.61 3.44 -23.23
C GLN A 8 -9.23 3.60 -21.73
N SER A 9 -9.80 2.78 -20.83
CA SER A 9 -9.48 2.80 -19.40
C SER A 9 -8.04 2.37 -19.06
N ARG A 10 -7.30 1.79 -20.02
CA ARG A 10 -5.88 1.43 -19.86
C ARG A 10 -4.91 2.58 -20.13
N LEU A 11 -5.36 3.67 -20.69
CA LEU A 11 -4.53 4.83 -21.08
C LEU A 11 -4.69 6.01 -20.10
N GLU A 12 -5.69 5.99 -19.24
CA GLU A 12 -5.87 6.98 -18.20
C GLU A 12 -5.14 6.57 -16.91
N ALA A 13 -4.56 7.55 -16.23
CA ALA A 13 -3.95 7.31 -14.93
C ALA A 13 -5.03 6.78 -13.98
N PRO A 14 -4.73 5.77 -13.15
CA PRO A 14 -5.72 5.24 -12.20
C PRO A 14 -6.08 6.30 -11.16
N ALA A 15 -7.34 6.28 -10.70
CA ALA A 15 -7.76 7.14 -9.59
C ALA A 15 -7.00 6.79 -8.30
N ALA A 16 -6.84 5.49 -8.04
CA ALA A 16 -6.07 5.03 -6.89
C ALA A 16 -5.19 3.80 -7.25
N VAL A 17 -4.03 3.72 -6.60
CA VAL A 17 -3.16 2.54 -6.63
C VAL A 17 -2.93 2.05 -5.21
N ILE A 18 -3.09 0.74 -5.00
CA ILE A 18 -2.87 0.08 -3.72
C ILE A 18 -1.64 -0.83 -3.88
N PHE A 19 -0.57 -0.53 -3.14
CA PHE A 19 0.62 -1.37 -3.08
C PHE A 19 0.67 -2.20 -1.82
N GLY A 20 0.93 -3.51 -1.94
CA GLY A 20 1.33 -4.37 -0.84
C GLY A 20 2.83 -4.54 -0.82
N CYS A 21 3.44 -4.20 0.31
CA CYS A 21 4.89 -4.28 0.53
C CYS A 21 5.22 -5.41 1.49
N GLY A 22 6.41 -5.96 1.37
CA GLY A 22 6.95 -6.98 2.25
C GLY A 22 7.37 -8.26 1.53
N ASN A 23 7.87 -9.24 2.29
CA ASN A 23 8.40 -10.49 1.78
C ASN A 23 7.64 -11.70 2.34
N ILE A 24 6.91 -12.41 1.50
CA ILE A 24 6.12 -13.60 1.88
C ILE A 24 6.94 -14.75 2.48
N LEU A 25 8.26 -14.71 2.33
CA LEU A 25 9.16 -15.72 2.88
C LEU A 25 9.55 -15.46 4.34
N LEU A 26 9.19 -14.30 4.90
CA LEU A 26 9.62 -13.84 6.22
C LEU A 26 8.42 -13.60 7.18
N GLY A 27 7.58 -14.62 7.36
CA GLY A 27 6.49 -14.60 8.34
C GLY A 27 5.55 -13.40 8.18
N ASP A 28 5.43 -12.59 9.22
CA ASP A 28 4.52 -11.44 9.29
C ASP A 28 4.89 -10.31 8.30
N ASP A 29 6.10 -10.30 7.76
CA ASP A 29 6.50 -9.40 6.69
C ASP A 29 5.69 -9.61 5.40
N GLY A 30 5.09 -10.77 5.22
CA GLY A 30 4.17 -11.08 4.13
C GLY A 30 2.78 -10.44 4.24
N PHE A 31 2.55 -9.52 5.18
CA PHE A 31 1.24 -8.91 5.41
C PHE A 31 0.72 -8.13 4.20
N GLY A 32 1.52 -7.22 3.64
CA GLY A 32 1.12 -6.43 2.47
C GLY A 32 0.71 -7.30 1.28
N PRO A 33 1.54 -8.25 0.82
CA PRO A 33 1.17 -9.21 -0.22
C PRO A 33 -0.12 -10.00 0.08
N ALA A 34 -0.35 -10.40 1.34
CA ALA A 34 -1.56 -11.12 1.73
C ALA A 34 -2.83 -10.25 1.61
N VAL A 35 -2.75 -8.97 1.99
CA VAL A 35 -3.84 -8.00 1.78
C VAL A 35 -4.12 -7.82 0.29
N ILE A 36 -3.09 -7.70 -0.54
CA ILE A 36 -3.25 -7.59 -1.99
C ILE A 36 -3.96 -8.80 -2.59
N GLU A 37 -3.58 -9.99 -2.18
CA GLU A 37 -4.21 -11.22 -2.67
C GLU A 37 -5.71 -11.27 -2.34
N GLN A 38 -6.09 -10.83 -1.14
CA GLN A 38 -7.50 -10.76 -0.74
C GLN A 38 -8.25 -9.64 -1.48
N LEU A 39 -7.65 -8.46 -1.67
CA LEU A 39 -8.25 -7.34 -2.41
C LEU A 39 -8.49 -7.66 -3.89
N ARG A 40 -7.67 -8.51 -4.52
CA ARG A 40 -7.88 -8.98 -5.89
C ARG A 40 -9.18 -9.75 -6.09
N GLN A 41 -9.76 -10.29 -5.00
CA GLN A 41 -11.03 -11.01 -5.01
C GLN A 41 -12.21 -10.11 -4.65
N ALA A 42 -11.95 -8.86 -4.25
CA ALA A 42 -12.99 -7.89 -3.89
C ALA A 42 -13.52 -7.16 -5.14
N ASP A 43 -14.74 -6.64 -5.01
CA ASP A 43 -15.35 -5.77 -6.01
C ASP A 43 -14.78 -4.35 -5.86
N LEU A 44 -13.78 -4.04 -6.70
CA LEU A 44 -13.11 -2.75 -6.76
C LEU A 44 -13.46 -2.05 -8.08
N PRO A 45 -13.56 -0.70 -8.08
CA PRO A 45 -13.75 0.07 -9.31
C PRO A 45 -12.61 -0.17 -10.32
N ASP A 46 -12.93 -0.13 -11.62
CA ASP A 46 -11.93 -0.29 -12.71
C ASP A 46 -10.83 0.78 -12.68
N SER A 47 -11.08 1.93 -12.04
CA SER A 47 -10.12 3.01 -11.84
C SER A 47 -9.10 2.74 -10.71
N VAL A 48 -9.26 1.65 -9.96
CA VAL A 48 -8.37 1.26 -8.84
C VAL A 48 -7.48 0.11 -9.27
N ARG A 49 -6.18 0.24 -9.04
CA ARG A 49 -5.20 -0.83 -9.29
C ARG A 49 -4.64 -1.39 -8.00
N VAL A 50 -4.48 -2.71 -7.96
CA VAL A 50 -3.97 -3.46 -6.81
C VAL A 50 -2.70 -4.18 -7.24
N ILE A 51 -1.57 -3.85 -6.62
CA ILE A 51 -0.23 -4.30 -7.03
C ILE A 51 0.51 -4.89 -5.83
N ASP A 52 0.94 -6.13 -5.95
CA ASP A 52 1.94 -6.70 -5.05
C ASP A 52 3.31 -6.14 -5.49
N ALA A 53 3.81 -5.19 -4.72
CA ALA A 53 5.10 -4.56 -4.95
C ALA A 53 6.25 -5.35 -4.28
N GLY A 54 5.92 -6.25 -3.37
CA GLY A 54 6.93 -6.99 -2.62
C GLY A 54 7.95 -6.03 -2.00
N THR A 55 9.21 -6.15 -2.40
CA THR A 55 10.30 -5.31 -1.93
C THR A 55 10.68 -4.19 -2.92
N ALA A 56 9.98 -4.08 -4.03
CA ALA A 56 10.34 -3.20 -5.16
C ALA A 56 9.51 -1.91 -5.26
N ILE A 57 8.76 -1.52 -4.22
CA ILE A 57 7.89 -0.34 -4.26
C ILE A 57 8.64 0.93 -4.69
N ARG A 58 9.92 1.06 -4.32
CA ARG A 58 10.74 2.22 -4.66
C ARG A 58 10.80 2.50 -6.16
N GLU A 59 10.80 1.48 -7.00
CA GLU A 59 10.84 1.62 -8.46
C GLU A 59 9.57 2.33 -8.95
N TYR A 60 8.39 1.91 -8.45
CA TYR A 60 7.12 2.54 -8.78
C TYR A 60 7.05 4.01 -8.34
N LEU A 61 7.55 4.32 -7.13
CA LEU A 61 7.54 5.69 -6.61
C LEU A 61 8.44 6.62 -7.45
N LEU A 62 9.60 6.14 -7.90
CA LEU A 62 10.47 6.88 -8.80
C LEU A 62 9.81 7.12 -10.16
N ASP A 63 9.09 6.12 -10.70
CA ASP A 63 8.34 6.29 -11.94
C ASP A 63 7.26 7.40 -11.78
N TYR A 64 6.57 7.47 -10.65
CA TYR A 64 5.59 8.54 -10.39
C TYR A 64 6.22 9.92 -10.24
N LEU A 65 7.42 10.01 -9.66
CA LEU A 65 8.16 11.28 -9.62
C LEU A 65 8.55 11.75 -11.01
N MET A 66 9.01 10.85 -11.86
CA MET A 66 9.57 11.17 -13.18
C MET A 66 8.52 11.27 -14.29
N LEU A 67 7.40 10.53 -14.19
CA LEU A 67 6.41 10.36 -15.27
C LEU A 67 5.02 10.84 -14.83
N PRO A 68 4.68 12.14 -14.97
CA PRO A 68 3.40 12.68 -14.54
C PRO A 68 2.17 11.94 -15.10
N ALA A 69 2.28 11.38 -16.31
CA ALA A 69 1.19 10.66 -16.96
C ALA A 69 0.82 9.33 -16.26
N LEU A 70 1.67 8.81 -15.37
CA LEU A 70 1.42 7.58 -14.63
C LEU A 70 0.84 7.82 -13.23
N ARG A 71 0.81 9.07 -12.77
CA ARG A 71 0.46 9.43 -11.38
C ARG A 71 -0.99 9.11 -11.08
N PRO A 72 -1.29 8.29 -10.05
CA PRO A 72 -2.63 8.19 -9.50
C PRO A 72 -2.96 9.47 -8.72
N ALA A 73 -4.23 9.72 -8.45
CA ALA A 73 -4.59 10.80 -7.53
C ALA A 73 -4.39 10.37 -6.06
N MET A 74 -4.58 9.06 -5.77
CA MET A 74 -4.35 8.48 -4.43
C MET A 74 -3.41 7.27 -4.50
N LEU A 75 -2.54 7.16 -3.51
CA LEU A 75 -1.65 6.02 -3.29
C LEU A 75 -1.90 5.43 -1.90
N ILE A 76 -2.27 4.16 -1.83
CA ILE A 76 -2.40 3.42 -0.58
C ILE A 76 -1.24 2.42 -0.49
N VAL A 77 -0.42 2.51 0.55
CA VAL A 77 0.68 1.58 0.80
C VAL A 77 0.35 0.72 2.01
N VAL A 78 0.41 -0.60 1.82
CA VAL A 78 0.12 -1.61 2.85
C VAL A 78 1.41 -2.30 3.23
N ASP A 79 1.77 -2.26 4.51
CA ASP A 79 3.03 -2.84 4.98
C ASP A 79 2.95 -3.36 6.42
N ALA A 80 3.86 -4.25 6.76
CA ALA A 80 4.08 -4.72 8.11
C ALA A 80 4.96 -3.73 8.90
N TRP A 81 4.68 -3.57 10.20
CA TRP A 81 5.35 -2.59 11.05
C TRP A 81 5.89 -3.24 12.31
N SER A 82 7.18 -3.08 12.60
CA SER A 82 7.84 -3.70 13.75
C SER A 82 8.10 -2.76 14.92
N ALA A 83 7.78 -1.46 14.82
CA ALA A 83 8.03 -0.51 15.90
C ALA A 83 7.17 -0.78 17.14
N GLU A 84 7.67 -0.33 18.31
CA GLU A 84 6.98 -0.44 19.58
C GLU A 84 5.73 0.46 19.67
N GLY A 85 4.80 0.12 20.54
CA GLY A 85 3.64 0.94 20.90
C GLY A 85 2.30 0.31 20.61
N ASP A 86 2.12 -0.40 19.49
CA ASP A 86 0.86 -1.08 19.14
C ASP A 86 0.88 -2.55 19.57
N ALA A 87 -0.30 -3.14 19.77
CA ALA A 87 -0.42 -4.57 19.98
C ALA A 87 -0.20 -5.33 18.66
N PRO A 88 0.43 -6.53 18.66
CA PRO A 88 0.55 -7.35 17.48
C PRO A 88 -0.81 -7.59 16.79
N GLY A 89 -0.86 -7.43 15.46
CA GLY A 89 -2.08 -7.51 14.68
C GLY A 89 -2.92 -6.23 14.66
N GLN A 90 -2.55 -5.19 15.39
CA GLN A 90 -3.25 -3.90 15.34
C GLN A 90 -2.98 -3.21 14.01
N VAL A 91 -4.05 -2.85 13.29
CA VAL A 91 -4.01 -2.13 12.03
C VAL A 91 -4.20 -0.63 12.27
N ARG A 92 -3.31 0.19 11.71
CA ARG A 92 -3.39 1.65 11.75
C ARG A 92 -3.46 2.21 10.34
N GLN A 93 -4.15 3.33 10.22
CA GLN A 93 -4.08 4.23 9.07
C GLN A 93 -3.30 5.46 9.51
N CYS A 94 -2.34 5.89 8.71
CA CYS A 94 -1.55 7.09 8.95
C CYS A 94 -1.09 7.71 7.61
N VAL A 95 -0.47 8.85 7.67
CA VAL A 95 0.19 9.50 6.53
C VAL A 95 1.71 9.43 6.72
N PRO A 96 2.52 9.64 5.66
CA PRO A 96 3.99 9.60 5.79
C PRO A 96 4.55 10.48 6.91
N ALA A 97 3.95 11.65 7.14
CA ALA A 97 4.37 12.59 8.19
C ALA A 97 4.16 12.08 9.62
N ASP A 98 3.27 11.10 9.84
CA ASP A 98 3.01 10.50 11.16
C ASP A 98 4.08 9.49 11.56
N LEU A 99 4.89 9.02 10.60
CA LEU A 99 5.91 8.03 10.88
C LEU A 99 7.20 8.69 11.34
N PRO A 100 7.86 8.15 12.38
CA PRO A 100 9.12 8.67 12.83
C PRO A 100 10.17 8.58 11.71
N VAL A 101 10.85 9.69 11.45
CA VAL A 101 12.02 9.73 10.56
C VAL A 101 13.11 8.90 11.24
N GLN A 102 13.13 7.61 11.01
CA GLN A 102 14.16 6.74 11.59
C GLN A 102 15.46 6.90 10.83
N LYS A 103 16.43 7.49 11.50
CA LYS A 103 17.84 7.56 11.10
C LYS A 103 18.64 6.31 11.51
N THR A 104 18.05 5.15 11.69
CA THR A 104 18.76 4.03 12.30
C THR A 104 18.66 2.73 11.52
N HIS A 105 19.78 2.18 11.39
CA HIS A 105 20.34 0.89 11.12
C HIS A 105 19.63 -0.32 11.77
N ASP A 106 18.40 -0.60 11.44
CA ASP A 106 17.83 -1.89 11.72
C ASP A 106 17.73 -2.73 10.44
N PHE A 107 18.24 -3.94 10.53
CA PHE A 107 18.50 -4.86 9.43
C PHE A 107 17.24 -5.52 8.81
N SER A 108 16.08 -4.94 8.88
CA SER A 108 15.00 -5.40 8.02
C SER A 108 15.21 -4.85 6.62
N LEU A 109 15.29 -5.72 5.64
CA LEU A 109 15.57 -5.40 4.23
C LEU A 109 14.53 -4.47 3.57
N HIS A 110 13.47 -4.12 4.29
CA HIS A 110 12.34 -3.30 3.83
C HIS A 110 12.21 -1.97 4.53
N GLN A 111 13.25 -1.54 5.26
CA GLN A 111 13.19 -0.31 6.04
C GLN A 111 13.21 0.91 5.16
N PHE A 112 12.20 1.53 5.21
CA PHE A 112 11.79 2.93 5.05
C PHE A 112 12.86 4.00 4.62
N PRO A 113 13.73 3.77 3.66
CA PRO A 113 14.11 4.82 2.75
C PRO A 113 12.88 5.37 2.03
N THR A 114 11.79 4.58 2.04
CA THR A 114 10.54 4.81 1.33
C THR A 114 9.65 5.85 2.01
N VAL A 115 9.70 6.05 3.35
CA VAL A 115 8.88 7.09 4.01
C VAL A 115 9.28 8.48 3.56
N ASN A 116 10.58 8.77 3.49
CA ASN A 116 11.05 10.03 2.97
C ASN A 116 10.65 10.22 1.50
N LEU A 117 10.74 9.13 0.71
CA LEU A 117 10.35 9.16 -0.69
C LEU A 117 8.83 9.30 -0.87
N LEU A 118 8.01 8.75 0.01
CA LEU A 118 6.55 8.93 0.01
C LEU A 118 6.17 10.35 0.39
N ALA A 119 6.84 10.94 1.38
CA ALA A 119 6.62 12.35 1.74
C ALA A 119 7.06 13.29 0.61
N GLU A 120 8.22 13.04 -0.02
CA GLU A 120 8.68 13.79 -1.20
C GLU A 120 7.70 13.64 -2.37
N LEU A 121 7.20 12.42 -2.62
CA LEU A 121 6.20 12.17 -3.67
C LEU A 121 4.93 13.00 -3.43
N GLU A 122 4.40 13.01 -2.21
CA GLU A 122 3.22 13.78 -1.84
C GLU A 122 3.43 15.27 -2.05
N GLU A 123 4.58 15.81 -1.58
CA GLU A 123 4.94 17.22 -1.69
C GLU A 123 5.16 17.67 -3.15
N GLU A 124 5.90 16.88 -3.94
CA GLU A 124 6.28 17.24 -5.30
C GLU A 124 5.18 16.98 -6.35
N THR A 125 4.26 16.05 -6.07
CA THR A 125 3.30 15.61 -7.07
C THR A 125 1.85 15.91 -6.74
N GLY A 126 1.52 16.16 -5.46
CA GLY A 126 0.16 16.29 -4.96
C GLY A 126 -0.63 14.98 -4.91
N ILE A 127 0.03 13.81 -5.07
CA ILE A 127 -0.59 12.50 -4.85
C ILE A 127 -0.93 12.37 -3.37
N GLU A 128 -2.19 12.07 -3.03
CA GLU A 128 -2.57 11.77 -1.66
C GLU A 128 -1.99 10.40 -1.24
N VAL A 129 -1.19 10.37 -0.16
CA VAL A 129 -0.55 9.14 0.32
C VAL A 129 -1.17 8.67 1.62
N VAL A 130 -1.71 7.45 1.63
CA VAL A 130 -2.28 6.78 2.80
C VAL A 130 -1.49 5.52 3.10
N LEU A 131 -1.12 5.33 4.36
CA LEU A 131 -0.43 4.12 4.83
C LEU A 131 -1.40 3.27 5.65
N ILE A 132 -1.46 1.99 5.36
CA ILE A 132 -2.17 0.98 6.15
C ILE A 132 -1.11 0.01 6.69
N ILE A 133 -0.79 0.16 7.95
CA ILE A 133 0.27 -0.61 8.60
C ILE A 133 -0.30 -1.52 9.67
N ALA A 134 0.29 -2.72 9.81
CA ALA A 134 -0.08 -3.65 10.87
C ALA A 134 1.13 -4.03 11.71
N ARG A 135 0.98 -3.98 13.04
CA ARG A 135 2.03 -4.35 13.98
C ARG A 135 2.30 -5.86 13.90
N THR A 136 3.54 -6.23 13.55
CA THR A 136 3.96 -7.63 13.53
C THR A 136 4.01 -8.26 14.92
N ALA A 137 3.77 -9.56 15.01
CA ALA A 137 4.11 -10.34 16.21
C ALA A 137 5.60 -10.64 16.24
N SER A 138 6.15 -11.09 15.10
CA SER A 138 7.57 -11.31 14.91
C SER A 138 7.90 -11.36 13.42
N ILE A 139 9.12 -10.98 13.06
CA ILE A 139 9.69 -11.23 11.74
C ILE A 139 10.85 -12.20 11.94
N PRO A 140 10.82 -13.40 11.35
CA PRO A 140 11.90 -14.37 11.50
C PRO A 140 13.16 -13.91 10.76
N ASP A 141 14.32 -14.31 11.26
CA ASP A 141 15.64 -14.08 10.64
C ASP A 141 16.02 -15.12 9.56
N ARG A 142 15.12 -16.07 9.31
CA ARG A 142 15.26 -17.15 8.33
C ARG A 142 13.99 -17.29 7.50
N ILE A 143 14.07 -18.03 6.41
CA ILE A 143 12.90 -18.36 5.58
C ILE A 143 11.90 -19.17 6.41
N GLU A 144 10.76 -18.55 6.71
CA GLU A 144 9.66 -19.10 7.47
C GLU A 144 8.35 -18.46 6.97
N PRO A 145 7.83 -18.92 5.82
CA PRO A 145 6.66 -18.30 5.20
C PRO A 145 5.38 -18.53 6.00
N GLY A 146 4.49 -17.54 5.91
CA GLY A 146 3.16 -17.60 6.51
C GLY A 146 2.99 -16.64 7.69
N LEU A 147 1.84 -15.98 7.72
CA LEU A 147 1.48 -15.00 8.74
C LEU A 147 1.17 -15.67 10.09
N SER A 148 1.51 -15.00 11.17
CA SER A 148 1.00 -15.34 12.51
C SER A 148 -0.53 -15.26 12.57
N PRO A 149 -1.19 -15.92 13.55
CA PRO A 149 -2.64 -15.88 13.67
C PRO A 149 -3.21 -14.46 13.79
N VAL A 150 -2.55 -13.57 14.54
CA VAL A 150 -2.99 -12.19 14.71
C VAL A 150 -2.87 -11.38 13.42
N MET A 151 -1.82 -11.63 12.63
CA MET A 151 -1.65 -10.96 11.34
C MET A 151 -2.63 -11.46 10.27
N ARG A 152 -3.02 -12.73 10.30
CA ARG A 152 -4.12 -13.21 9.44
C ARG A 152 -5.43 -12.47 9.69
N THR A 153 -5.76 -12.22 10.95
CA THR A 153 -6.94 -11.40 11.32
C THR A 153 -6.76 -9.94 10.90
N ALA A 154 -5.55 -9.42 11.01
CA ALA A 154 -5.23 -8.06 10.57
C ALA A 154 -5.44 -7.84 9.06
N VAL A 155 -5.26 -8.88 8.23
CA VAL A 155 -5.54 -8.81 6.77
C VAL A 155 -6.99 -8.43 6.53
N ASP A 156 -7.96 -9.07 7.21
CA ASP A 156 -9.39 -8.76 7.05
C ASP A 156 -9.69 -7.30 7.45
N ALA A 157 -9.12 -6.85 8.57
CA ALA A 157 -9.29 -5.49 9.05
C ALA A 157 -8.70 -4.45 8.09
N ALA A 158 -7.53 -4.72 7.52
CA ALA A 158 -6.89 -3.86 6.52
C ALA A 158 -7.72 -3.79 5.24
N CYS A 159 -8.17 -4.94 4.72
CA CYS A 159 -9.02 -4.98 3.53
C CYS A 159 -10.30 -4.18 3.72
N ALA A 160 -11.00 -4.34 4.86
CA ALA A 160 -12.21 -3.60 5.16
C ALA A 160 -11.97 -2.08 5.18
N ARG A 161 -10.84 -1.65 5.77
CA ARG A 161 -10.46 -0.24 5.84
C ARG A 161 -10.11 0.32 4.46
N ILE A 162 -9.35 -0.40 3.65
CA ILE A 162 -8.99 0.00 2.29
C ILE A 162 -10.23 0.13 1.41
N LEU A 163 -11.13 -0.84 1.45
CA LEU A 163 -12.39 -0.79 0.71
C LEU A 163 -13.25 0.40 1.11
N HIS A 164 -13.24 0.77 2.39
CA HIS A 164 -13.95 1.97 2.87
C HIS A 164 -13.32 3.26 2.31
N ILE A 165 -11.99 3.38 2.36
CA ILE A 165 -11.26 4.54 1.81
C ILE A 165 -11.55 4.69 0.32
N VAL A 166 -11.42 3.61 -0.45
CA VAL A 166 -11.65 3.61 -1.90
C VAL A 166 -13.08 4.05 -2.24
N ARG A 167 -14.08 3.53 -1.52
CA ARG A 167 -15.49 3.90 -1.75
C ARG A 167 -15.76 5.37 -1.46
N LEU A 168 -15.19 5.93 -0.39
CA LEU A 168 -15.34 7.35 -0.07
C LEU A 168 -14.69 8.21 -1.15
N TYR A 169 -13.50 7.82 -1.58
CA TYR A 169 -12.74 8.55 -2.59
C TYR A 169 -13.48 8.58 -3.93
N THR A 170 -13.93 7.44 -4.44
CA THR A 170 -14.63 7.36 -5.72
C THR A 170 -15.99 8.07 -5.69
N ALA A 171 -16.70 8.04 -4.57
CA ALA A 171 -17.96 8.79 -4.42
C ALA A 171 -17.74 10.32 -4.46
N LEU A 172 -16.62 10.83 -3.96
CA LEU A 172 -16.28 12.25 -4.03
C LEU A 172 -15.95 12.69 -5.47
N GLU A 173 -15.26 11.85 -6.23
CA GLU A 173 -14.93 12.13 -7.64
C GLU A 173 -16.20 12.19 -8.51
N GLU A 174 -17.16 11.28 -8.30
CA GLU A 174 -18.44 11.28 -9.02
C GLU A 174 -19.28 12.53 -8.74
N THR A 175 -19.15 13.15 -7.56
CA THR A 175 -19.88 14.38 -7.21
C THR A 175 -19.19 15.66 -7.69
N ALA A 176 -17.89 15.59 -8.05
CA ALA A 176 -17.10 16.72 -8.53
C ALA A 176 -17.05 16.85 -10.06
N SER A 177 -17.53 15.82 -10.79
CA SER A 177 -17.60 15.74 -12.27
C SER A 177 -18.95 16.17 -12.80
#